data_5654dc266e92a007d4323b9086649e27
#
_entry.id   5654dc266e92a007d4323b9086649e27
#
_cell.length_a   1.000
_cell.length_b   1.000
_cell.length_c   1.000
_cell.angle_alpha   90.00
_cell.angle_beta   90.00
_cell.angle_gamma   90.00
#
_symmetry.space_group_name_H-M   'P 1'
#
loop_
_entity.id
_entity.type
_entity.pdbx_description
1 polymer ?
#
loop_
_entity_poly.entity_id
_entity_poly.type
_entity_poly.pdbx_seq_one_letter_code
_entity_poly.pdbx_strand_id
1 'polypeptide(L)'
;MALQTAVWSRKGFDKIVAINNAYRIRPDWDYAIYPWDFPSERHPVAGPGQRLVTESEFVPAQNAYGGFVYAGATMAYTAAYWALAQLRPKVIAVFGCDMHYPAGEETHFYGQGSPDPLRADITLRDLEAKSARLMILAAMQGCAMVNLSKGPSRLLFARGDVASARLPDFDAAKAQAALAREEELGYVSASGRYWEELSRFDVAEIDALDAMWRAAL
;
A
#
# COMPACT_ATOMS: atom_id res chain seq x y z
N MET A 1 18.15 -4.45 -3.20
CA MET A 1 17.73 -3.34 -2.31
C MET A 1 17.02 -3.88 -1.07
N ALA A 2 15.92 -4.66 -1.19
CA ALA A 2 15.21 -5.19 -0.02
C ALA A 2 16.08 -6.01 0.96
N LEU A 3 17.08 -6.76 0.48
CA LEU A 3 17.99 -7.52 1.33
C LEU A 3 18.80 -6.65 2.31
N GLN A 4 18.93 -5.35 2.07
CA GLN A 4 19.61 -4.43 3.00
C GLN A 4 18.91 -4.34 4.35
N THR A 5 17.60 -4.60 4.41
CA THR A 5 16.86 -4.56 5.69
C THR A 5 17.26 -5.66 6.65
N ALA A 6 17.91 -6.73 6.17
CA ALA A 6 18.37 -7.81 7.03
C ALA A 6 19.33 -7.35 8.13
N VAL A 7 20.08 -6.26 7.86
CA VAL A 7 21.09 -5.70 8.80
C VAL A 7 20.59 -4.49 9.58
N TRP A 8 19.35 -4.05 9.36
CA TRP A 8 18.80 -2.89 10.07
C TRP A 8 18.48 -3.25 11.53
N SER A 9 18.81 -2.31 12.42
CA SER A 9 18.45 -2.46 13.83
C SER A 9 16.93 -2.48 14.00
N ARG A 10 16.40 -3.47 14.71
CA ARG A 10 15.00 -3.54 15.13
C ARG A 10 14.58 -2.33 15.97
N LYS A 11 15.51 -1.76 16.74
CA LYS A 11 15.23 -0.66 17.71
C LYS A 11 14.65 0.60 17.06
N GLY A 12 14.76 0.74 15.74
CA GLY A 12 14.17 1.87 15.00
C GLY A 12 12.67 1.70 14.67
N PHE A 13 12.08 0.53 14.96
CA PHE A 13 10.73 0.20 14.52
C PHE A 13 9.93 -0.52 15.62
N ASP A 14 8.75 -0.01 15.95
CA ASP A 14 7.84 -0.66 16.89
C ASP A 14 7.26 -1.94 16.31
N LYS A 15 6.88 -1.88 15.02
CA LYS A 15 6.31 -2.99 14.26
C LYS A 15 6.94 -3.12 12.88
N ILE A 16 7.10 -4.35 12.42
CA ILE A 16 7.55 -4.70 11.08
C ILE A 16 6.46 -5.52 10.39
N VAL A 17 5.96 -5.00 9.28
CA VAL A 17 5.00 -5.68 8.42
C VAL A 17 5.72 -6.18 7.17
N ALA A 18 5.84 -7.48 7.03
CA ALA A 18 6.44 -8.13 5.87
C ALA A 18 5.37 -8.41 4.81
N ILE A 19 5.58 -7.98 3.58
CA ILE A 19 4.66 -8.16 2.46
C ILE A 19 5.12 -9.34 1.59
N ASN A 20 4.23 -10.29 1.33
CA ASN A 20 4.49 -11.46 0.50
C ASN A 20 5.77 -12.20 0.95
N ASN A 21 6.77 -12.36 0.09
CA ASN A 21 8.02 -13.05 0.39
C ASN A 21 8.98 -12.26 1.31
N ALA A 22 8.68 -11.02 1.68
CA ALA A 22 9.59 -10.18 2.46
C ALA A 22 9.90 -10.75 3.86
N TYR A 23 9.06 -11.60 4.41
CA TYR A 23 9.32 -12.31 5.68
C TYR A 23 10.62 -13.14 5.65
N ARG A 24 11.10 -13.54 4.46
CA ARG A 24 12.34 -14.31 4.29
C ARG A 24 13.60 -13.49 4.50
N ILE A 25 13.48 -12.16 4.48
CA ILE A 25 14.64 -11.26 4.60
C ILE A 25 15.14 -11.21 6.04
N ARG A 26 14.21 -11.25 7.01
CA ARG A 26 14.52 -11.17 8.44
C ARG A 26 13.48 -11.91 9.26
N PRO A 27 13.91 -12.60 10.36
CA PRO A 27 12.99 -13.44 11.15
C PRO A 27 12.17 -12.67 12.18
N ASP A 28 12.47 -11.40 12.44
CA ASP A 28 11.90 -10.60 13.53
C ASP A 28 10.75 -9.66 13.09
N TRP A 29 10.02 -10.05 12.04
CA TRP A 29 8.78 -9.38 11.66
C TRP A 29 7.67 -9.63 12.70
N ASP A 30 6.72 -8.71 12.84
CA ASP A 30 5.53 -8.87 13.69
C ASP A 30 4.34 -9.39 12.91
N TYR A 31 4.18 -8.93 11.67
CA TYR A 31 3.07 -9.27 10.79
C TYR A 31 3.59 -9.69 9.42
N ALA A 32 3.03 -10.76 8.86
CA ALA A 32 3.22 -11.12 7.47
C ALA A 32 1.87 -11.04 6.76
N ILE A 33 1.78 -10.18 5.75
CA ILE A 33 0.56 -9.92 4.97
C ILE A 33 0.73 -10.41 3.54
N TYR A 34 -0.24 -11.16 3.05
CA TYR A 34 -0.22 -11.72 1.70
C TYR A 34 -1.65 -11.95 1.17
N PRO A 35 -1.86 -11.92 -0.18
CA PRO A 35 -3.17 -12.10 -0.78
C PRO A 35 -3.59 -13.57 -0.78
N TRP A 36 -4.87 -13.82 -1.05
CA TRP A 36 -5.47 -15.17 -1.07
C TRP A 36 -4.85 -16.11 -2.11
N ASP A 37 -4.33 -15.57 -3.22
CA ASP A 37 -3.66 -16.32 -4.30
C ASP A 37 -2.15 -16.46 -4.09
N PHE A 38 -1.63 -16.05 -2.91
CA PHE A 38 -0.23 -16.26 -2.59
C PHE A 38 0.06 -17.76 -2.45
N PRO A 39 1.07 -18.31 -3.16
CA PRO A 39 1.32 -19.75 -3.20
C PRO A 39 1.49 -20.35 -1.80
N SER A 40 0.75 -21.42 -1.50
CA SER A 40 0.70 -22.02 -0.15
C SER A 40 2.07 -22.51 0.33
N GLU A 41 2.93 -23.00 -0.59
CA GLU A 41 4.30 -23.43 -0.29
C GLU A 41 5.23 -22.26 0.11
N ARG A 42 4.75 -21.03 -0.06
CA ARG A 42 5.46 -19.80 0.33
C ARG A 42 4.85 -19.13 1.55
N HIS A 43 3.81 -19.72 2.15
CA HIS A 43 3.23 -19.12 3.35
C HIS A 43 4.24 -19.12 4.50
N PRO A 44 4.40 -17.99 5.21
CA PRO A 44 5.26 -17.96 6.38
C PRO A 44 4.67 -18.80 7.52
N VAL A 45 5.54 -19.40 8.30
CA VAL A 45 5.15 -20.01 9.59
C VAL A 45 5.39 -18.98 10.67
N ALA A 46 4.32 -18.59 11.36
CA ALA A 46 4.40 -17.62 12.44
C ALA A 46 5.01 -18.24 13.70
N GLY A 47 6.01 -17.59 14.25
CA GLY A 47 6.58 -17.89 15.56
C GLY A 47 5.86 -17.14 16.71
N PRO A 48 6.36 -17.28 17.95
CA PRO A 48 5.80 -16.55 19.09
C PRO A 48 5.81 -15.03 18.87
N GLY A 49 4.64 -14.39 19.05
CA GLY A 49 4.47 -12.94 18.87
C GLY A 49 4.31 -12.47 17.41
N GLN A 50 4.37 -13.38 16.45
CA GLN A 50 4.13 -13.10 15.03
C GLN A 50 2.70 -13.43 14.63
N ARG A 51 2.14 -12.69 13.66
CA ARG A 51 0.78 -12.90 13.14
C ARG A 51 0.77 -12.89 11.62
N LEU A 52 -0.09 -13.74 11.06
CA LEU A 52 -0.41 -13.74 9.63
C LEU A 52 -1.64 -12.87 9.41
N VAL A 53 -1.58 -12.03 8.40
CA VAL A 53 -2.67 -11.13 8.00
C VAL A 53 -3.15 -11.53 6.61
N THR A 54 -4.40 -11.94 6.54
CA THR A 54 -5.04 -12.41 5.31
C THR A 54 -6.23 -11.52 4.95
N GLU A 55 -6.95 -11.88 3.89
CA GLU A 55 -8.13 -11.15 3.40
C GLU A 55 -9.19 -10.92 4.48
N SER A 56 -9.35 -11.81 5.43
CA SER A 56 -10.30 -11.65 6.54
C SER A 56 -10.01 -10.42 7.42
N GLU A 57 -8.76 -9.94 7.42
CA GLU A 57 -8.34 -8.75 8.17
C GLU A 57 -8.15 -7.54 7.26
N PHE A 58 -7.49 -7.69 6.10
CA PHE A 58 -7.18 -6.53 5.28
C PHE A 58 -8.35 -6.07 4.38
N VAL A 59 -9.29 -6.95 4.00
CA VAL A 59 -10.47 -6.53 3.22
C VAL A 59 -11.35 -5.55 4.01
N PRO A 60 -11.78 -5.85 5.24
CA PRO A 60 -12.52 -4.87 6.05
C PRO A 60 -11.73 -3.58 6.30
N ALA A 61 -10.42 -3.69 6.55
CA ALA A 61 -9.56 -2.53 6.74
C ALA A 61 -9.53 -1.65 5.48
N GLN A 62 -9.34 -2.24 4.30
CA GLN A 62 -9.33 -1.49 3.04
C GLN A 62 -10.70 -0.88 2.72
N ASN A 63 -11.79 -1.60 2.98
CA ASN A 63 -13.14 -1.10 2.78
C ASN A 63 -13.48 0.09 3.69
N ALA A 64 -12.91 0.17 4.89
CA ALA A 64 -13.03 1.34 5.75
C ALA A 64 -12.39 2.60 5.15
N TYR A 65 -11.52 2.44 4.15
CA TYR A 65 -10.92 3.52 3.36
C TYR A 65 -11.47 3.57 1.92
N GLY A 66 -12.69 3.12 1.66
CA GLY A 66 -13.33 3.22 0.34
C GLY A 66 -13.07 2.03 -0.60
N GLY A 67 -12.32 1.01 -0.16
CA GLY A 67 -12.12 -0.23 -0.92
C GLY A 67 -10.99 -0.19 -1.96
N PHE A 68 -10.78 -1.32 -2.62
CA PHE A 68 -9.63 -1.54 -3.50
C PHE A 68 -9.61 -0.64 -4.73
N VAL A 69 -10.77 -0.29 -5.28
CA VAL A 69 -10.88 0.52 -6.52
C VAL A 69 -10.24 1.89 -6.32
N TYR A 70 -10.48 2.51 -5.18
CA TYR A 70 -9.91 3.81 -4.86
C TYR A 70 -8.51 3.70 -4.26
N ALA A 71 -8.29 2.70 -3.42
CA ALA A 71 -7.03 2.57 -2.66
C ALA A 71 -5.87 1.99 -3.47
N GLY A 72 -6.16 1.30 -4.58
CA GLY A 72 -5.19 0.51 -5.35
C GLY A 72 -4.99 -0.89 -4.78
N ALA A 73 -5.01 -1.90 -5.65
CA ALA A 73 -4.93 -3.31 -5.28
C ALA A 73 -3.48 -3.86 -5.31
N THR A 74 -2.50 -3.06 -4.95
CA THR A 74 -1.16 -3.58 -4.68
C THR A 74 -1.04 -3.97 -3.22
N MET A 75 -0.32 -5.04 -2.92
CA MET A 75 -0.09 -5.42 -1.52
C MET A 75 0.65 -4.36 -0.72
N ALA A 76 1.40 -3.46 -1.37
CA ALA A 76 2.02 -2.31 -0.72
C ALA A 76 0.97 -1.35 -0.14
N TYR A 77 -0.04 -0.97 -0.92
CA TYR A 77 -1.15 -0.13 -0.46
C TYR A 77 -2.04 -0.88 0.53
N THR A 78 -2.39 -2.13 0.24
CA THR A 78 -3.19 -2.97 1.13
C THR A 78 -2.57 -3.08 2.53
N ALA A 79 -1.27 -3.35 2.61
CA ALA A 79 -0.55 -3.42 3.88
C ALA A 79 -0.53 -2.09 4.62
N ALA A 80 -0.38 -0.97 3.90
CA ALA A 80 -0.37 0.37 4.50
C ALA A 80 -1.76 0.75 5.05
N TYR A 81 -2.84 0.52 4.31
CA TYR A 81 -4.20 0.75 4.79
C TYR A 81 -4.57 -0.15 5.96
N TRP A 82 -4.16 -1.43 5.93
CA TRP A 82 -4.32 -2.32 7.07
C TRP A 82 -3.58 -1.80 8.30
N ALA A 83 -2.33 -1.36 8.14
CA ALA A 83 -1.56 -0.80 9.24
C ALA A 83 -2.19 0.48 9.79
N LEU A 84 -2.69 1.38 8.95
CA LEU A 84 -3.42 2.58 9.37
C LEU A 84 -4.65 2.23 10.19
N ALA A 85 -5.45 1.25 9.74
CA ALA A 85 -6.67 0.83 10.41
C ALA A 85 -6.40 0.15 11.76
N GLN A 86 -5.46 -0.80 11.79
CA GLN A 86 -5.28 -1.72 12.91
C GLN A 86 -4.21 -1.28 13.90
N LEU A 87 -3.13 -0.68 13.41
CA LEU A 87 -1.99 -0.31 14.26
C LEU A 87 -1.98 1.16 14.66
N ARG A 88 -2.66 2.02 13.90
CA ARG A 88 -2.74 3.48 14.13
C ARG A 88 -1.37 4.12 14.38
N PRO A 89 -0.38 3.90 13.49
CA PRO A 89 0.98 4.34 13.71
C PRO A 89 1.10 5.86 13.58
N LYS A 90 2.13 6.44 14.20
CA LYS A 90 2.53 7.84 13.96
C LYS A 90 3.34 8.00 12.68
N VAL A 91 4.05 6.95 12.28
CA VAL A 91 4.86 6.92 11.06
C VAL A 91 4.72 5.55 10.40
N ILE A 92 4.50 5.53 9.09
CA ILE A 92 4.68 4.36 8.24
C ILE A 92 5.92 4.58 7.39
N ALA A 93 6.94 3.75 7.59
CA ALA A 93 8.15 3.73 6.78
C ALA A 93 8.08 2.58 5.77
N VAL A 94 8.17 2.91 4.48
CA VAL A 94 8.04 1.93 3.39
C VAL A 94 9.40 1.67 2.77
N PHE A 95 9.72 0.41 2.52
CA PHE A 95 10.96 0.02 1.86
C PHE A 95 10.74 -1.11 0.85
N GLY A 96 11.30 -0.96 -0.35
CA GLY A 96 11.21 -1.97 -1.40
C GLY A 96 9.84 -2.15 -2.04
N CYS A 97 8.95 -1.17 -1.87
CA CYS A 97 7.60 -1.14 -2.45
C CYS A 97 7.47 -0.02 -3.51
N ASP A 98 8.52 0.23 -4.26
CA ASP A 98 8.62 1.39 -5.15
C ASP A 98 7.73 1.30 -6.40
N MET A 99 7.18 0.11 -6.72
CA MET A 99 6.33 -0.15 -7.89
C MET A 99 6.94 0.37 -9.19
N HIS A 100 8.26 0.30 -9.28
CA HIS A 100 9.06 0.63 -10.45
C HIS A 100 9.74 -0.64 -10.95
N TYR A 101 9.36 -1.07 -12.15
CA TYR A 101 9.76 -2.35 -12.74
C TYR A 101 10.40 -2.11 -14.11
N PRO A 102 11.75 -1.92 -14.20
CA PRO A 102 12.43 -1.75 -15.47
C PRO A 102 12.27 -2.99 -16.36
N ALA A 103 12.09 -2.79 -17.65
CA ALA A 103 11.99 -3.89 -18.60
C ALA A 103 13.33 -4.66 -18.66
N GLY A 104 13.25 -6.00 -18.53
CA GLY A 104 14.41 -6.90 -18.69
C GLY A 104 15.27 -7.10 -17.43
N GLU A 105 14.91 -6.53 -16.28
CA GLU A 105 15.63 -6.72 -15.01
C GLU A 105 14.89 -7.64 -14.06
N GLU A 106 15.60 -8.14 -13.01
CA GLU A 106 14.96 -8.81 -11.88
C GLU A 106 14.05 -7.82 -11.13
N THR A 107 12.75 -8.06 -11.18
CA THR A 107 11.74 -7.15 -10.63
C THR A 107 11.53 -7.31 -9.13
N HIS A 108 11.99 -8.45 -8.56
CA HIS A 108 11.82 -8.77 -7.16
C HIS A 108 13.12 -9.33 -6.57
N PHE A 109 13.36 -9.16 -5.28
CA PHE A 109 14.54 -9.70 -4.60
C PHE A 109 14.62 -11.23 -4.61
N TYR A 110 13.54 -11.92 -4.93
CA TYR A 110 13.43 -13.39 -5.01
C TYR A 110 13.42 -13.93 -6.45
N GLY A 111 13.66 -13.09 -7.46
CA GLY A 111 13.76 -13.51 -8.85
C GLY A 111 12.74 -12.86 -9.78
N GLN A 112 12.43 -13.54 -10.90
CA GLN A 112 11.50 -13.08 -11.91
C GLN A 112 10.06 -13.43 -11.55
N GLY A 113 9.15 -12.48 -11.72
CA GLY A 113 7.70 -12.64 -11.68
C GLY A 113 7.05 -11.53 -12.49
N SER A 114 5.83 -11.72 -12.98
CA SER A 114 5.08 -10.59 -13.54
C SER A 114 4.68 -9.67 -12.39
N PRO A 115 5.17 -8.42 -12.34
CA PRO A 115 4.77 -7.50 -11.30
C PRO A 115 3.30 -7.13 -11.48
N ASP A 116 2.49 -7.28 -10.45
CA ASP A 116 1.08 -6.91 -10.43
C ASP A 116 0.80 -5.50 -11.00
N PRO A 117 1.60 -4.46 -10.62
CA PRO A 117 1.38 -3.10 -11.11
C PRO A 117 1.56 -2.89 -12.62
N LEU A 118 2.00 -3.89 -13.35
CA LEU A 118 2.11 -3.84 -14.82
C LEU A 118 0.91 -4.50 -15.52
N ARG A 119 0.00 -5.15 -14.79
CA ARG A 119 -1.23 -5.68 -15.38
C ARG A 119 -2.22 -4.56 -15.69
N ALA A 120 -3.05 -4.77 -16.72
CA ALA A 120 -4.20 -3.92 -16.98
C ALA A 120 -5.27 -4.15 -15.91
N ASP A 121 -5.43 -3.21 -14.99
CA ASP A 121 -6.35 -3.30 -13.86
C ASP A 121 -6.91 -1.91 -13.53
N ILE A 122 -8.20 -1.86 -13.25
CA ILE A 122 -8.92 -0.62 -12.92
C ILE A 122 -8.32 0.09 -11.69
N THR A 123 -7.76 -0.66 -10.75
CA THR A 123 -7.20 -0.15 -9.49
C THR A 123 -5.76 0.34 -9.62
N LEU A 124 -5.09 0.06 -10.76
CA LEU A 124 -3.66 0.33 -10.97
C LEU A 124 -3.39 1.40 -12.03
N ARG A 125 -4.43 2.14 -12.46
CA ARG A 125 -4.36 3.11 -13.55
C ARG A 125 -3.39 4.26 -13.27
N ASP A 126 -3.44 4.86 -12.08
CA ASP A 126 -2.48 5.88 -11.62
C ASP A 126 -1.97 5.56 -10.21
N LEU A 127 -0.83 4.87 -10.13
CA LEU A 127 -0.21 4.49 -8.87
C LEU A 127 0.25 5.71 -8.05
N GLU A 128 0.59 6.82 -8.71
CA GLU A 128 0.98 8.04 -7.99
C GLU A 128 -0.25 8.71 -7.35
N ALA A 129 -1.40 8.70 -8.03
CA ALA A 129 -2.66 9.16 -7.43
C ALA A 129 -3.04 8.30 -6.22
N LYS A 130 -2.91 6.97 -6.31
CA LYS A 130 -3.14 6.07 -5.17
C LYS A 130 -2.15 6.36 -4.01
N SER A 131 -0.91 6.70 -4.35
CA SER A 131 0.10 7.13 -3.36
C SER A 131 -0.28 8.47 -2.70
N ALA A 132 -0.72 9.47 -3.48
CA ALA A 132 -1.19 10.76 -2.96
C ALA A 132 -2.37 10.56 -2.00
N ARG A 133 -3.38 9.80 -2.43
CA ARG A 133 -4.55 9.46 -1.63
C ARG A 133 -4.16 8.83 -0.28
N LEU A 134 -3.33 7.79 -0.31
CA LEU A 134 -2.88 7.10 0.91
C LEU A 134 -2.15 8.07 1.85
N MET A 135 -1.25 8.90 1.31
CA MET A 135 -0.47 9.87 2.09
C MET A 135 -1.36 10.92 2.75
N ILE A 136 -2.37 11.44 2.03
CA ILE A 136 -3.32 12.41 2.56
C ILE A 136 -4.20 11.78 3.65
N LEU A 137 -4.75 10.59 3.42
CA LEU A 137 -5.58 9.89 4.41
C LEU A 137 -4.79 9.51 5.67
N ALA A 138 -3.52 9.12 5.51
CA ALA A 138 -2.63 8.90 6.64
C ALA A 138 -2.40 10.20 7.43
N ALA A 139 -2.13 11.32 6.74
CA ALA A 139 -1.93 12.63 7.36
C ALA A 139 -3.16 13.12 8.11
N MET A 140 -4.37 12.90 7.58
CA MET A 140 -5.64 13.21 8.27
C MET A 140 -5.77 12.45 9.61
N GLN A 141 -5.09 11.31 9.75
CA GLN A 141 -5.03 10.52 11.00
C GLN A 141 -3.79 10.83 11.86
N GLY A 142 -3.00 11.82 11.48
CA GLY A 142 -1.76 12.18 12.17
C GLY A 142 -0.61 11.21 11.93
N CYS A 143 -0.66 10.39 10.86
CA CYS A 143 0.37 9.45 10.47
C CYS A 143 1.21 10.02 9.32
N ALA A 144 2.51 10.20 9.53
CA ALA A 144 3.44 10.56 8.48
C ALA A 144 3.86 9.32 7.69
N MET A 145 4.14 9.50 6.39
CA MET A 145 4.66 8.44 5.54
C MET A 145 6.03 8.80 5.00
N VAL A 146 6.97 7.85 5.01
CA VAL A 146 8.33 8.04 4.52
C VAL A 146 8.76 6.86 3.65
N ASN A 147 9.43 7.15 2.53
CA ASN A 147 10.02 6.13 1.68
C ASN A 147 11.52 6.00 1.99
N LEU A 148 11.92 4.83 2.50
CA LEU A 148 13.30 4.50 2.85
C LEU A 148 14.11 4.04 1.64
N SER A 149 13.48 3.79 0.49
CA SER A 149 14.16 3.39 -0.75
C SER A 149 14.90 4.59 -1.37
N LYS A 150 15.97 4.30 -2.14
CA LYS A 150 16.77 5.33 -2.81
C LYS A 150 16.56 5.38 -4.33
N GLY A 151 16.03 4.31 -4.92
CA GLY A 151 15.80 4.18 -6.35
C GLY A 151 14.55 4.91 -6.86
N PRO A 152 14.25 4.91 -8.15
CA PRO A 152 13.00 5.40 -8.69
C PRO A 152 11.80 4.80 -7.98
N SER A 153 10.73 5.58 -7.77
CA SER A 153 9.53 5.14 -7.06
C SER A 153 8.30 5.87 -7.57
N ARG A 154 7.17 5.18 -7.56
CA ARG A 154 5.84 5.76 -7.77
C ARG A 154 5.18 6.21 -6.46
N LEU A 155 5.83 5.95 -5.32
CA LEU A 155 5.40 6.48 -4.04
C LEU A 155 5.84 7.95 -3.94
N LEU A 156 4.87 8.83 -3.67
CA LEU A 156 5.09 10.28 -3.51
C LEU A 156 5.54 10.65 -2.09
N PHE A 157 5.69 9.66 -1.21
CA PHE A 157 6.16 9.89 0.16
C PHE A 157 7.55 10.51 0.17
N ALA A 158 7.77 11.46 1.08
CA ALA A 158 9.09 12.05 1.27
C ALA A 158 10.15 10.98 1.51
N ARG A 159 11.33 11.15 0.91
CA ARG A 159 12.45 10.25 1.15
C ARG A 159 13.21 10.66 2.39
N GLY A 160 13.64 9.69 3.16
CA GLY A 160 14.38 9.97 4.37
C GLY A 160 14.44 8.76 5.30
N ASP A 161 14.46 9.03 6.58
CA ASP A 161 14.39 8.04 7.66
C ASP A 161 13.16 8.28 8.53
N VAL A 162 12.91 7.40 9.48
CA VAL A 162 11.74 7.50 10.39
C VAL A 162 11.78 8.80 11.21
N ALA A 163 12.96 9.28 11.61
CA ALA A 163 13.10 10.48 12.43
C ALA A 163 12.82 11.76 11.62
N SER A 164 13.05 11.71 10.30
CA SER A 164 12.79 12.82 9.38
C SER A 164 11.35 12.87 8.86
N ALA A 165 10.53 11.83 9.12
CA ALA A 165 9.16 11.77 8.65
C ALA A 165 8.33 12.95 9.16
N ARG A 166 7.57 13.59 8.26
CA ARG A 166 6.68 14.73 8.54
C ARG A 166 5.35 14.51 7.83
N LEU A 167 4.31 15.09 8.41
CA LEU A 167 3.02 15.16 7.71
C LEU A 167 3.20 16.00 6.45
N PRO A 168 2.63 15.59 5.30
CA PRO A 168 2.65 16.39 4.08
C PRO A 168 1.75 17.62 4.24
N ASP A 169 2.08 18.69 3.55
CA ASP A 169 1.12 19.74 3.24
C ASP A 169 0.17 19.23 2.14
N PHE A 170 -1.12 19.48 2.28
CA PHE A 170 -2.14 19.13 1.29
C PHE A 170 -3.33 20.08 1.35
N ASP A 171 -4.05 20.19 0.24
CA ASP A 171 -5.27 20.99 0.16
C ASP A 171 -6.46 20.19 0.73
N ALA A 172 -6.83 20.53 1.96
CA ALA A 172 -7.92 19.83 2.67
C ALA A 172 -9.27 19.95 1.97
N ALA A 173 -9.56 21.07 1.28
CA ALA A 173 -10.81 21.26 0.56
C ALA A 173 -10.88 20.33 -0.67
N LYS A 174 -9.80 20.22 -1.44
CA LYS A 174 -9.72 19.31 -2.57
C LYS A 174 -9.77 17.84 -2.13
N ALA A 175 -9.06 17.49 -1.04
CA ALA A 175 -9.12 16.15 -0.48
C ALA A 175 -10.54 15.77 -0.04
N GLN A 176 -11.26 16.69 0.59
CA GLN A 176 -12.64 16.48 0.98
C GLN A 176 -13.56 16.34 -0.23
N ALA A 177 -13.34 17.13 -1.30
CA ALA A 177 -14.09 16.98 -2.55
C ALA A 177 -13.85 15.61 -3.21
N ALA A 178 -12.61 15.12 -3.19
CA ALA A 178 -12.31 13.77 -3.70
C ALA A 178 -13.01 12.68 -2.88
N LEU A 179 -13.01 12.77 -1.55
CA LEU A 179 -13.75 11.84 -0.69
C LEU A 179 -15.25 11.85 -0.95
N ALA A 180 -15.86 13.04 -1.11
CA ALA A 180 -17.26 13.16 -1.45
C ALA A 180 -17.57 12.50 -2.80
N ARG A 181 -16.65 12.64 -3.79
CA ARG A 181 -16.83 11.99 -5.09
C ARG A 181 -16.71 10.45 -4.99
N GLU A 182 -15.81 9.92 -4.15
CA GLU A 182 -15.74 8.48 -3.87
C GLU A 182 -17.07 7.96 -3.28
N GLU A 183 -17.65 8.71 -2.34
CA GLU A 183 -18.93 8.35 -1.73
C GLU A 183 -20.09 8.35 -2.75
N GLU A 184 -20.15 9.36 -3.62
CA GLU A 184 -21.15 9.43 -4.71
C GLU A 184 -21.03 8.25 -5.68
N LEU A 185 -19.81 7.88 -6.07
CA LEU A 185 -19.55 6.77 -7.00
C LEU A 185 -19.85 5.41 -6.36
N GLY A 186 -19.61 5.24 -5.08
CA GLY A 186 -19.94 4.04 -4.33
C GLY A 186 -19.20 2.77 -4.83
N TYR A 187 -17.98 2.89 -5.35
CA TYR A 187 -17.23 1.78 -5.94
C TYR A 187 -16.56 0.89 -4.91
N VAL A 188 -17.28 0.56 -3.84
CA VAL A 188 -16.81 -0.36 -2.80
C VAL A 188 -17.32 -1.76 -3.09
N SER A 189 -16.41 -2.75 -3.15
CA SER A 189 -16.74 -4.17 -3.18
C SER A 189 -16.61 -4.75 -1.78
N ALA A 190 -17.73 -5.11 -1.15
CA ALA A 190 -17.73 -5.59 0.23
C ALA A 190 -16.86 -6.84 0.44
N SER A 191 -16.82 -7.74 -0.55
CA SER A 191 -15.99 -8.94 -0.56
C SER A 191 -14.50 -8.67 -0.81
N GLY A 192 -14.15 -7.46 -1.27
CA GLY A 192 -12.84 -7.12 -1.80
C GLY A 192 -12.57 -7.62 -3.22
N ARG A 193 -13.47 -8.42 -3.80
CA ARG A 193 -13.34 -9.05 -5.12
C ARG A 193 -13.87 -8.14 -6.23
N TYR A 194 -13.32 -6.94 -6.35
CA TYR A 194 -13.74 -5.93 -7.33
C TYR A 194 -13.70 -6.46 -8.79
N TRP A 195 -12.87 -7.45 -9.09
CA TRP A 195 -12.79 -8.07 -10.42
C TRP A 195 -14.05 -8.87 -10.81
N GLU A 196 -14.89 -9.24 -9.85
CA GLU A 196 -16.20 -9.87 -10.10
C GLU A 196 -17.27 -8.83 -10.47
N GLU A 197 -16.98 -7.54 -10.31
CA GLU A 197 -17.92 -6.43 -10.46
C GLU A 197 -17.40 -5.32 -11.43
N LEU A 198 -16.48 -5.65 -12.34
CA LEU A 198 -15.80 -4.68 -13.20
C LEU A 198 -16.75 -3.78 -14.01
N SER A 199 -17.94 -4.29 -14.37
CA SER A 199 -18.93 -3.52 -15.11
C SER A 199 -19.57 -2.36 -14.32
N ARG A 200 -19.36 -2.32 -13.00
CA ARG A 200 -19.83 -1.22 -12.13
C ARG A 200 -18.93 0.01 -12.20
N PHE A 201 -17.69 -0.15 -12.66
CA PHE A 201 -16.66 0.86 -12.52
C PHE A 201 -16.41 1.58 -13.84
N ASP A 202 -16.72 2.87 -13.88
CA ASP A 202 -16.42 3.71 -15.02
C ASP A 202 -14.95 4.16 -14.97
N VAL A 203 -14.21 3.85 -16.04
CA VAL A 203 -12.80 4.17 -16.18
C VAL A 203 -12.55 5.68 -16.17
N ALA A 204 -13.41 6.47 -16.82
CA ALA A 204 -13.25 7.92 -16.91
C ALA A 204 -13.47 8.57 -15.53
N GLU A 205 -14.41 8.04 -14.74
CA GLU A 205 -14.63 8.50 -13.38
C GLU A 205 -13.45 8.19 -12.46
N ILE A 206 -12.84 7.00 -12.61
CA ILE A 206 -11.63 6.66 -11.85
C ILE A 206 -10.47 7.58 -12.23
N ASP A 207 -10.25 7.84 -13.52
CA ASP A 207 -9.19 8.73 -14.00
C ASP A 207 -9.41 10.17 -13.49
N ALA A 208 -10.66 10.66 -13.52
CA ALA A 208 -10.99 11.98 -12.98
C ALA A 208 -10.74 12.06 -11.46
N LEU A 209 -11.14 11.04 -10.71
CA LEU A 209 -10.90 10.95 -9.27
C LEU A 209 -9.41 10.89 -8.94
N ASP A 210 -8.64 10.10 -9.69
CA ASP A 210 -7.18 10.01 -9.53
C ASP A 210 -6.52 11.40 -9.75
N ALA A 211 -7.00 12.17 -10.74
CA ALA A 211 -6.55 13.54 -10.95
C ALA A 211 -6.90 14.47 -9.78
N MET A 212 -8.09 14.30 -9.14
CA MET A 212 -8.46 15.07 -7.94
C MET A 212 -7.49 14.79 -6.78
N TRP A 213 -7.14 13.54 -6.52
CA TRP A 213 -6.19 13.18 -5.46
C TRP A 213 -4.79 13.75 -5.71
N ARG A 214 -4.31 13.73 -6.96
CA ARG A 214 -3.03 14.35 -7.31
C ARG A 214 -3.05 15.87 -7.13
N ALA A 215 -4.17 16.52 -7.46
CA ALA A 215 -4.31 17.96 -7.32
C ALA A 215 -4.47 18.41 -5.85
N ALA A 216 -4.80 17.48 -4.93
CA ALA A 216 -4.92 17.76 -3.51
C ALA A 216 -3.57 17.72 -2.78
N LEU A 217 -2.54 17.09 -3.37
CA LEU A 217 -1.17 17.04 -2.86
C LEU A 217 -0.34 18.16 -3.49
#